data_30957cf7d75ccdea181ba59ea0dea439
#
_entry.id   30957cf7d75ccdea181ba59ea0dea439
#
_cell.length_a   1.000
_cell.length_b   1.000
_cell.length_c   1.000
_cell.angle_alpha   90.00
_cell.angle_beta   90.00
_cell.angle_gamma   90.00
#
_symmetry.space_group_name_H-M   'P 1'
#
loop_
_entity.id
_entity.type
_entity.pdbx_description
1 polymer ?
#
loop_
_entity_poly.entity_id
_entity_poly.type
_entity_poly.pdbx_seq_one_letter_code
_entity_poly.pdbx_strand_id
1 'polypeptide(L)'
;MKEKLTLHIDEVFAGYELTDEIHELKEELAHDLQEKFNDLKEQGYEDEEAYEMTIHSLGDVSEIIESIGGQKLEDTTPIEFGTGGMKGMHIHDGKFKNSTLQGADFTGSNLTGSSFDGSNMNAARFDGSDLREAKLTNATLKNASFTNSTLDNVNFKYSNLSGINFDNQTISEGTFDYANVTDASFEDVDFHGVSFKGVYAKKSDGLPSFKGSSLSNTNFSIVTLKGANFSYANLSNCTFNASELTGASFEGADLTFAELKKSAIRKSNFKNAIMDQANFTHSDLSGVNFDGEIFRGTNFRGTGLIDASFQNAIFENVSFKGSYVKRANFDGAIMDAASYESLKSNRKADLSGIILS
;
A
#
# COMPACT_ATOMS: atom_id res chain seq x y z
N MET A 1 1.73 18.14 15.90
CA MET A 1 2.44 16.99 15.28
C MET A 1 3.64 16.53 16.10
N LYS A 2 4.49 17.43 16.62
CA LYS A 2 5.62 17.01 17.48
C LYS A 2 5.20 16.10 18.64
N GLU A 3 4.13 16.46 19.36
CA GLU A 3 3.58 15.62 20.44
C GLU A 3 3.11 14.25 19.96
N LYS A 4 2.54 14.16 18.74
CA LYS A 4 2.14 12.87 18.13
C LYS A 4 3.34 11.97 17.82
N LEU A 5 4.45 12.55 17.32
CA LEU A 5 5.68 11.81 17.06
C LEU A 5 6.30 11.30 18.35
N THR A 6 6.35 12.15 19.40
CA THR A 6 6.83 11.74 20.72
C THR A 6 5.98 10.61 21.30
N LEU A 7 4.66 10.73 21.21
CA LEU A 7 3.76 9.68 21.70
C LEU A 7 3.95 8.35 20.96
N HIS A 8 4.15 8.41 19.63
CA HIS A 8 4.42 7.21 18.84
C HIS A 8 5.73 6.53 19.24
N ILE A 9 6.80 7.30 19.47
CA ILE A 9 8.06 6.77 19.99
C ILE A 9 7.86 6.19 21.41
N ASP A 10 7.14 6.89 22.28
CA ASP A 10 6.82 6.38 23.61
C ASP A 10 6.09 5.04 23.55
N GLU A 11 5.15 4.86 22.62
CA GLU A 11 4.44 3.62 22.40
C GLU A 11 5.36 2.49 21.89
N VAL A 12 6.30 2.79 20.99
CA VAL A 12 7.28 1.82 20.45
C VAL A 12 8.18 1.28 21.58
N PHE A 13 8.58 2.12 22.51
CA PHE A 13 9.48 1.77 23.63
C PHE A 13 8.74 1.34 24.91
N ALA A 14 7.42 1.49 25.01
CA ALA A 14 6.63 1.22 26.20
C ALA A 14 6.72 -0.23 26.73
N GLY A 15 7.17 -1.18 25.88
CA GLY A 15 7.32 -2.58 26.24
C GLY A 15 8.74 -2.99 26.65
N TYR A 16 9.67 -2.05 26.82
CA TYR A 16 11.08 -2.34 27.10
C TYR A 16 11.55 -1.67 28.39
N GLU A 17 12.49 -2.33 29.10
CA GLU A 17 13.17 -1.70 30.23
C GLU A 17 14.03 -0.53 29.72
N LEU A 18 13.83 0.67 30.26
CA LEU A 18 14.55 1.87 29.86
C LEU A 18 15.94 1.88 30.51
N THR A 19 16.89 1.17 29.91
CA THR A 19 18.32 1.35 30.23
C THR A 19 18.84 2.65 29.64
N ASP A 20 20.05 3.09 30.04
CA ASP A 20 20.63 4.33 29.52
C ASP A 20 20.80 4.23 27.99
N GLU A 21 21.22 3.08 27.46
CA GLU A 21 21.41 2.86 26.02
C GLU A 21 20.07 2.90 25.26
N ILE A 22 18.98 2.37 25.85
CA ILE A 22 17.65 2.43 25.25
C ILE A 22 17.09 3.85 25.29
N HIS A 23 17.39 4.57 26.34
CA HIS A 23 17.00 5.97 26.46
C HIS A 23 17.71 6.84 25.40
N GLU A 24 19.02 6.64 25.19
CA GLU A 24 19.78 7.30 24.12
C GLU A 24 19.21 6.97 22.73
N LEU A 25 18.96 5.70 22.42
CA LEU A 25 18.35 5.29 21.16
C LEU A 25 16.96 5.93 20.95
N LYS A 26 16.16 5.98 22.01
CA LYS A 26 14.82 6.60 21.96
C LYS A 26 14.90 8.09 21.65
N GLU A 27 15.85 8.82 22.27
CA GLU A 27 16.06 10.24 21.99
C GLU A 27 16.58 10.48 20.56
N GLU A 28 17.53 9.66 20.09
CA GLU A 28 18.06 9.72 18.72
C GLU A 28 16.95 9.51 17.69
N LEU A 29 16.16 8.44 17.83
CA LEU A 29 15.04 8.16 16.92
C LEU A 29 13.96 9.25 16.97
N ALA A 30 13.68 9.82 18.12
CA ALA A 30 12.74 10.93 18.25
C ALA A 30 13.25 12.19 17.50
N HIS A 31 14.56 12.43 17.54
CA HIS A 31 15.19 13.52 16.81
C HIS A 31 15.12 13.29 15.30
N ASP A 32 15.51 12.10 14.82
CA ASP A 32 15.51 11.74 13.41
C ASP A 32 14.10 11.78 12.78
N LEU A 33 13.10 11.31 13.52
CA LEU A 33 11.72 11.41 13.07
C LEU A 33 11.23 12.86 13.00
N GLN A 34 11.64 13.71 13.93
CA GLN A 34 11.29 15.13 13.88
C GLN A 34 11.95 15.84 12.68
N GLU A 35 13.22 15.52 12.39
CA GLU A 35 13.92 16.03 11.21
C GLU A 35 13.24 15.56 9.91
N LYS A 36 12.97 14.27 9.80
CA LYS A 36 12.25 13.68 8.67
C LYS A 36 10.88 14.32 8.43
N PHE A 37 10.13 14.56 9.50
CA PHE A 37 8.84 15.24 9.42
C PHE A 37 8.99 16.65 8.86
N ASN A 38 9.98 17.42 9.35
CA ASN A 38 10.23 18.78 8.90
C ASN A 38 10.61 18.79 7.40
N ASP A 39 11.48 17.87 6.97
CA ASP A 39 11.86 17.72 5.56
C ASP A 39 10.65 17.45 4.66
N LEU A 40 9.73 16.59 5.09
CA LEU A 40 8.50 16.31 4.34
C LEU A 40 7.59 17.54 4.30
N LYS A 41 7.51 18.32 5.37
CA LYS A 41 6.78 19.59 5.39
C LYS A 41 7.38 20.62 4.43
N GLU A 42 8.71 20.72 4.34
CA GLU A 42 9.40 21.60 3.38
C GLU A 42 9.15 21.15 1.93
N GLN A 43 8.97 19.85 1.69
CA GLN A 43 8.57 19.30 0.39
C GLN A 43 7.09 19.55 0.04
N GLY A 44 6.31 20.12 0.96
CA GLY A 44 4.93 20.56 0.73
C GLY A 44 3.87 19.50 1.04
N TYR A 45 4.19 18.46 1.79
CA TYR A 45 3.18 17.50 2.28
C TYR A 45 2.33 18.12 3.40
N GLU A 46 1.05 17.74 3.49
CA GLU A 46 0.18 18.15 4.60
C GLU A 46 0.62 17.49 5.92
N ASP A 47 0.25 18.08 7.07
CA ASP A 47 0.72 17.66 8.39
C ASP A 47 0.49 16.18 8.68
N GLU A 48 -0.71 15.67 8.38
CA GLU A 48 -1.05 14.27 8.62
C GLU A 48 -0.31 13.32 7.66
N GLU A 49 -0.18 13.71 6.39
CA GLU A 49 0.56 12.93 5.38
C GLU A 49 2.06 12.86 5.73
N ALA A 50 2.66 13.99 6.11
CA ALA A 50 4.05 14.06 6.55
C ALA A 50 4.28 13.22 7.81
N TYR A 51 3.37 13.27 8.78
CA TYR A 51 3.43 12.45 9.99
C TYR A 51 3.42 10.96 9.67
N GLU A 52 2.48 10.51 8.87
CA GLU A 52 2.33 9.09 8.52
C GLU A 52 3.54 8.56 7.73
N MET A 53 4.08 9.35 6.81
CA MET A 53 5.31 9.00 6.09
C MET A 53 6.53 8.93 7.02
N THR A 54 6.57 9.79 8.03
CA THR A 54 7.64 9.85 9.01
C THR A 54 7.65 8.59 9.88
N ILE A 55 6.53 8.26 10.51
CA ILE A 55 6.45 7.07 11.38
C ILE A 55 6.67 5.78 10.60
N HIS A 56 6.21 5.73 9.33
CA HIS A 56 6.45 4.60 8.45
C HIS A 56 7.95 4.39 8.15
N SER A 57 8.74 5.47 8.11
CA SER A 57 10.18 5.37 7.86
C SER A 57 10.97 4.77 9.03
N LEU A 58 10.38 4.72 10.23
CA LEU A 58 10.99 4.13 11.40
C LEU A 58 11.17 2.61 11.25
N GLY A 59 10.23 1.94 10.57
CA GLY A 59 10.27 0.47 10.41
C GLY A 59 10.11 -0.27 11.74
N ASP A 60 10.58 -1.52 11.75
CA ASP A 60 10.62 -2.33 12.98
C ASP A 60 11.96 -2.12 13.68
N VAL A 61 11.93 -1.45 14.82
CA VAL A 61 13.14 -1.18 15.65
C VAL A 61 13.36 -2.24 16.72
N SER A 62 12.51 -3.24 16.83
CA SER A 62 12.59 -4.28 17.88
C SER A 62 13.95 -4.99 17.86
N GLU A 63 14.45 -5.38 16.68
CA GLU A 63 15.76 -6.02 16.53
C GLU A 63 16.91 -5.11 16.99
N ILE A 64 16.79 -3.80 16.77
CA ILE A 64 17.79 -2.82 17.20
C ILE A 64 17.78 -2.71 18.72
N ILE A 65 16.59 -2.57 19.34
CA ILE A 65 16.42 -2.48 20.78
C ILE A 65 16.96 -3.73 21.46
N GLU A 66 16.64 -4.93 20.94
CA GLU A 66 17.13 -6.20 21.47
C GLU A 66 18.66 -6.35 21.31
N SER A 67 19.24 -5.86 20.22
CA SER A 67 20.69 -5.94 19.96
C SER A 67 21.52 -5.09 20.92
N ILE A 68 20.96 -4.02 21.50
CA ILE A 68 21.61 -3.18 22.51
C ILE A 68 21.26 -3.58 23.96
N GLY A 69 20.66 -4.76 24.12
CA GLY A 69 20.38 -5.30 25.45
C GLY A 69 19.01 -4.92 26.01
N GLY A 70 18.10 -4.38 25.18
CA GLY A 70 16.74 -4.08 25.57
C GLY A 70 15.98 -5.33 26.01
N GLN A 71 15.66 -5.41 27.30
CA GLN A 71 14.78 -6.45 27.82
C GLN A 71 13.33 -5.94 27.80
N LYS A 72 12.45 -6.72 27.20
CA LYS A 72 11.02 -6.44 27.30
C LYS A 72 10.57 -6.52 28.77
N LEU A 73 9.90 -5.48 29.23
CA LEU A 73 9.27 -5.50 30.56
C LEU A 73 8.22 -6.62 30.60
N GLU A 74 8.42 -7.59 31.47
CA GLU A 74 7.44 -8.63 31.78
C GLU A 74 6.26 -8.02 32.57
N ASP A 75 5.35 -7.34 31.89
CA ASP A 75 4.05 -7.06 32.49
C ASP A 75 2.92 -7.55 31.56
N THR A 76 2.87 -8.77 31.45
CA THR A 76 1.89 -9.83 31.21
C THR A 76 2.72 -11.07 30.87
N THR A 77 2.72 -12.08 31.68
CA THR A 77 3.26 -13.38 31.31
C THR A 77 2.82 -13.69 29.87
N PRO A 78 3.75 -13.83 28.90
CA PRO A 78 3.36 -14.27 27.56
C PRO A 78 2.60 -15.58 27.77
N ILE A 79 1.36 -15.63 27.34
CA ILE A 79 0.65 -16.90 27.32
C ILE A 79 1.35 -17.70 26.22
N GLU A 80 2.34 -18.52 26.59
CA GLU A 80 2.92 -19.51 25.69
C GLU A 80 1.87 -20.59 25.50
N PHE A 81 1.04 -20.41 24.48
CA PHE A 81 0.21 -21.49 24.01
C PHE A 81 1.11 -22.40 23.16
N GLY A 82 1.48 -23.54 23.73
CA GLY A 82 2.11 -24.59 22.93
C GLY A 82 1.25 -24.91 21.69
N THR A 83 1.84 -25.57 20.71
CA THR A 83 1.25 -25.91 19.40
C THR A 83 -0.06 -26.73 19.44
N GLY A 84 -0.70 -26.86 20.58
CA GLY A 84 -1.93 -27.59 20.87
C GLY A 84 -3.09 -26.69 21.24
N GLY A 85 -3.78 -26.16 20.23
CA GLY A 85 -5.21 -26.18 20.24
C GLY A 85 -6.00 -25.13 20.97
N MET A 86 -6.14 -23.92 20.34
CA MET A 86 -7.36 -23.10 20.55
C MET A 86 -8.39 -23.35 19.45
N LYS A 87 -8.30 -24.51 18.80
CA LYS A 87 -9.17 -24.91 17.70
C LYS A 87 -10.64 -25.01 18.15
N GLY A 88 -11.53 -24.33 17.44
CA GLY A 88 -12.97 -24.34 17.70
C GLY A 88 -13.39 -23.65 18.99
N MET A 89 -12.50 -22.88 19.63
CA MET A 89 -12.82 -22.19 20.89
C MET A 89 -13.66 -20.93 20.66
N HIS A 90 -14.52 -20.62 21.62
CA HIS A 90 -15.25 -19.36 21.67
C HIS A 90 -14.52 -18.38 22.58
N ILE A 91 -13.71 -17.47 21.98
CA ILE A 91 -12.87 -16.51 22.69
C ILE A 91 -13.25 -15.08 22.24
N HIS A 92 -14.51 -14.73 22.42
CA HIS A 92 -14.99 -13.36 22.16
C HIS A 92 -14.24 -12.37 23.06
N ASP A 93 -13.78 -11.24 22.49
CA ASP A 93 -13.01 -10.19 23.19
C ASP A 93 -11.73 -10.71 23.89
N GLY A 94 -11.13 -11.77 23.36
CA GLY A 94 -9.89 -12.36 23.88
C GLY A 94 -8.75 -11.34 23.94
N LYS A 95 -7.95 -11.40 25.02
CA LYS A 95 -6.83 -10.48 25.25
C LYS A 95 -5.51 -11.19 25.03
N PHE A 96 -4.97 -11.08 23.80
CA PHE A 96 -3.70 -11.69 23.38
C PHE A 96 -2.62 -10.65 23.06
N LYS A 97 -2.77 -9.42 23.55
CA LYS A 97 -1.82 -8.35 23.29
C LYS A 97 -0.41 -8.75 23.70
N ASN A 98 0.59 -8.50 22.84
CA ASN A 98 2.01 -8.80 23.04
C ASN A 98 2.32 -10.30 23.34
N SER A 99 1.45 -11.22 22.92
CA SER A 99 1.60 -12.65 23.18
C SER A 99 2.46 -13.35 22.13
N THR A 100 3.19 -14.40 22.55
CA THR A 100 3.89 -15.30 21.64
C THR A 100 2.96 -16.45 21.23
N LEU A 101 2.42 -16.36 20.02
CA LEU A 101 1.42 -17.26 19.44
C LEU A 101 1.91 -17.88 18.13
N GLN A 102 3.23 -18.00 17.97
CA GLN A 102 3.83 -18.56 16.76
C GLN A 102 3.37 -20.01 16.56
N GLY A 103 2.80 -20.27 15.37
CA GLY A 103 2.27 -21.60 15.02
C GLY A 103 1.00 -21.99 15.78
N ALA A 104 0.38 -21.09 16.56
CA ALA A 104 -0.85 -21.39 17.28
C ALA A 104 -1.98 -21.77 16.31
N ASP A 105 -2.82 -22.75 16.69
CA ASP A 105 -3.95 -23.22 15.89
C ASP A 105 -5.28 -22.66 16.45
N PHE A 106 -5.82 -21.66 15.77
CA PHE A 106 -7.15 -21.06 16.03
C PHE A 106 -8.22 -21.50 15.02
N THR A 107 -7.95 -22.58 14.28
CA THR A 107 -8.88 -23.05 13.24
C THR A 107 -10.32 -23.20 13.76
N GLY A 108 -11.27 -22.56 13.06
CA GLY A 108 -12.69 -22.62 13.39
C GLY A 108 -13.09 -21.93 14.71
N SER A 109 -12.21 -21.11 15.30
CA SER A 109 -12.50 -20.40 16.55
C SER A 109 -13.31 -19.13 16.32
N ASN A 110 -14.12 -18.74 17.32
CA ASN A 110 -14.71 -17.42 17.37
C ASN A 110 -13.77 -16.49 18.14
N LEU A 111 -13.17 -15.54 17.44
CA LEU A 111 -12.20 -14.54 17.93
C LEU A 111 -12.72 -13.11 17.73
N THR A 112 -14.04 -12.95 17.58
CA THR A 112 -14.67 -11.65 17.37
C THR A 112 -14.24 -10.65 18.42
N GLY A 113 -13.83 -9.44 18.02
CA GLY A 113 -13.39 -8.35 18.92
C GLY A 113 -12.06 -8.61 19.64
N SER A 114 -11.43 -9.76 19.44
CA SER A 114 -10.18 -10.12 20.14
C SER A 114 -9.02 -9.19 19.77
N SER A 115 -8.16 -8.89 20.76
CA SER A 115 -6.97 -8.07 20.58
C SER A 115 -5.71 -8.93 20.54
N PHE A 116 -5.00 -8.87 19.40
CA PHE A 116 -3.70 -9.49 19.15
C PHE A 116 -2.62 -8.43 18.91
N ASP A 117 -2.86 -7.19 19.32
CA ASP A 117 -1.96 -6.08 19.06
C ASP A 117 -0.53 -6.40 19.56
N GLY A 118 0.49 -6.19 18.70
CA GLY A 118 1.89 -6.45 19.01
C GLY A 118 2.27 -7.93 19.16
N SER A 119 1.36 -8.88 18.89
CA SER A 119 1.63 -10.30 19.10
C SER A 119 2.43 -10.94 17.96
N ASN A 120 3.28 -11.93 18.32
CA ASN A 120 3.95 -12.78 17.35
C ASN A 120 3.06 -13.99 16.99
N MET A 121 2.49 -13.96 15.80
CA MET A 121 1.61 -15.00 15.26
C MET A 121 2.16 -15.57 13.94
N ASN A 122 3.48 -15.54 13.76
CA ASN A 122 4.09 -16.14 12.58
C ASN A 122 3.65 -17.61 12.43
N ALA A 123 3.22 -17.97 11.21
CA ALA A 123 2.70 -19.30 10.88
C ALA A 123 1.49 -19.76 11.72
N ALA A 124 0.80 -18.87 12.42
CA ALA A 124 -0.45 -19.21 13.10
C ALA A 124 -1.57 -19.53 12.10
N ARG A 125 -2.54 -20.33 12.51
CA ARG A 125 -3.65 -20.79 11.67
C ARG A 125 -4.96 -20.22 12.19
N PHE A 126 -5.64 -19.46 11.35
CA PHE A 126 -6.96 -18.88 11.59
C PHE A 126 -8.00 -19.42 10.60
N ASP A 127 -7.73 -20.58 9.98
CA ASP A 127 -8.59 -21.12 8.94
C ASP A 127 -10.03 -21.35 9.45
N GLY A 128 -11.03 -20.80 8.74
CA GLY A 128 -12.44 -20.90 9.12
C GLY A 128 -12.80 -20.20 10.42
N SER A 129 -11.92 -19.37 11.00
CA SER A 129 -12.21 -18.62 12.22
C SER A 129 -13.01 -17.34 11.94
N ASP A 130 -13.72 -16.88 12.96
CA ASP A 130 -14.41 -15.59 12.97
C ASP A 130 -13.54 -14.54 13.65
N LEU A 131 -12.95 -13.63 12.86
CA LEU A 131 -12.07 -12.56 13.31
C LEU A 131 -12.72 -11.17 13.16
N ARG A 132 -14.04 -11.09 13.03
CA ARG A 132 -14.72 -9.80 12.92
C ARG A 132 -14.32 -8.86 14.05
N GLU A 133 -13.99 -7.61 13.69
CA GLU A 133 -13.56 -6.57 14.64
C GLU A 133 -12.25 -6.89 15.39
N ALA A 134 -11.55 -7.95 15.02
CA ALA A 134 -10.27 -8.28 15.66
C ALA A 134 -9.19 -7.22 15.39
N LYS A 135 -8.37 -6.96 16.41
CA LYS A 135 -7.26 -6.00 16.38
C LYS A 135 -5.93 -6.73 16.29
N LEU A 136 -5.23 -6.51 15.18
CA LEU A 136 -3.93 -7.13 14.88
C LEU A 136 -2.87 -6.06 14.58
N THR A 137 -3.04 -4.87 15.19
CA THR A 137 -2.13 -3.73 14.99
C THR A 137 -0.72 -4.10 15.46
N ASN A 138 0.31 -3.78 14.65
CA ASN A 138 1.71 -4.13 14.93
C ASN A 138 1.98 -5.64 15.12
N ALA A 139 1.06 -6.53 14.75
CA ALA A 139 1.26 -7.96 14.89
C ALA A 139 2.20 -8.51 13.80
N THR A 140 3.00 -9.52 14.15
CA THR A 140 3.75 -10.29 13.14
C THR A 140 2.97 -11.54 12.75
N LEU A 141 2.66 -11.65 11.44
CA LEU A 141 1.76 -12.67 10.88
C LEU A 141 2.40 -13.38 9.68
N LYS A 142 3.72 -13.33 9.56
CA LYS A 142 4.42 -13.93 8.43
C LYS A 142 3.99 -15.38 8.22
N ASN A 143 3.51 -15.70 7.00
CA ASN A 143 3.02 -17.03 6.62
C ASN A 143 1.86 -17.58 7.50
N ALA A 144 1.12 -16.71 8.19
CA ALA A 144 -0.11 -17.14 8.85
C ALA A 144 -1.18 -17.51 7.81
N SER A 145 -2.14 -18.37 8.18
CA SER A 145 -3.23 -18.80 7.31
C SER A 145 -4.57 -18.26 7.78
N PHE A 146 -5.36 -17.72 6.83
CA PHE A 146 -6.70 -17.18 7.06
C PHE A 146 -7.75 -17.78 6.10
N THR A 147 -7.50 -18.96 5.57
CA THR A 147 -8.39 -19.58 4.58
C THR A 147 -9.83 -19.72 5.10
N ASN A 148 -10.81 -19.18 4.37
CA ASN A 148 -12.23 -19.17 4.76
C ASN A 148 -12.51 -18.52 6.13
N SER A 149 -11.66 -17.63 6.62
CA SER A 149 -11.94 -16.84 7.83
C SER A 149 -12.86 -15.65 7.52
N THR A 150 -13.58 -15.16 8.55
CA THR A 150 -14.38 -13.94 8.44
C THR A 150 -13.55 -12.77 8.96
N LEU A 151 -13.33 -11.73 8.12
CA LEU A 151 -12.37 -10.64 8.35
C LEU A 151 -13.03 -9.24 8.30
N ASP A 152 -14.33 -9.15 8.55
CA ASP A 152 -15.03 -7.86 8.51
C ASP A 152 -14.56 -6.95 9.68
N ASN A 153 -14.29 -5.67 9.39
CA ASN A 153 -13.76 -4.68 10.32
C ASN A 153 -12.43 -5.06 10.99
N VAL A 154 -11.66 -5.98 10.39
CA VAL A 154 -10.36 -6.39 10.95
C VAL A 154 -9.33 -5.26 10.82
N ASN A 155 -8.50 -5.08 11.86
CA ASN A 155 -7.46 -4.07 11.86
C ASN A 155 -6.06 -4.69 11.78
N PHE A 156 -5.46 -4.66 10.57
CA PHE A 156 -4.08 -5.09 10.30
C PHE A 156 -3.08 -3.92 10.23
N LYS A 157 -3.43 -2.75 10.75
CA LYS A 157 -2.57 -1.57 10.66
C LYS A 157 -1.17 -1.85 11.22
N TYR A 158 -0.11 -1.48 10.45
CA TYR A 158 1.31 -1.71 10.79
C TYR A 158 1.73 -3.18 10.94
N SER A 159 0.89 -4.14 10.62
CA SER A 159 1.23 -5.55 10.78
C SER A 159 2.20 -6.06 9.70
N ASN A 160 2.92 -7.14 10.02
CA ASN A 160 3.72 -7.86 9.04
C ASN A 160 2.91 -9.02 8.46
N LEU A 161 2.40 -8.82 7.25
CA LEU A 161 1.59 -9.77 6.48
C LEU A 161 2.39 -10.45 5.36
N SER A 162 3.73 -10.52 5.49
CA SER A 162 4.53 -11.11 4.43
C SER A 162 4.23 -12.60 4.22
N GLY A 163 4.07 -12.99 2.95
CA GLY A 163 3.77 -14.37 2.55
C GLY A 163 2.36 -14.86 2.90
N ILE A 164 1.42 -13.96 3.21
CA ILE A 164 0.03 -14.33 3.46
C ILE A 164 -0.72 -14.56 2.15
N ASN A 165 -1.66 -15.49 2.17
CA ASN A 165 -2.62 -15.72 1.10
C ASN A 165 -4.04 -15.41 1.60
N PHE A 166 -4.68 -14.41 0.96
CA PHE A 166 -6.07 -14.04 1.15
C PHE A 166 -6.94 -14.31 -0.09
N ASP A 167 -6.44 -15.07 -1.07
CA ASP A 167 -7.11 -15.27 -2.35
C ASP A 167 -8.56 -15.76 -2.22
N ASN A 168 -9.43 -15.26 -3.11
CA ASN A 168 -10.84 -15.64 -3.22
C ASN A 168 -11.67 -15.37 -1.95
N GLN A 169 -11.26 -14.43 -1.09
CA GLN A 169 -12.02 -14.04 0.09
C GLN A 169 -12.82 -12.75 -0.14
N THR A 170 -13.75 -12.48 0.76
CA THR A 170 -14.40 -11.17 0.90
C THR A 170 -13.91 -10.53 2.19
N ILE A 171 -13.47 -9.27 2.12
CA ILE A 171 -12.97 -8.51 3.28
C ILE A 171 -13.65 -7.14 3.26
N SER A 172 -14.41 -6.81 4.32
CA SER A 172 -15.19 -5.59 4.40
C SER A 172 -14.74 -4.70 5.55
N GLU A 173 -14.75 -3.37 5.32
CA GLU A 173 -14.52 -2.32 6.33
C GLU A 173 -13.22 -2.48 7.13
N GLY A 174 -12.27 -3.28 6.65
CA GLY A 174 -10.98 -3.53 7.30
C GLY A 174 -9.92 -2.48 6.96
N THR A 175 -8.80 -2.50 7.69
CA THR A 175 -7.65 -1.68 7.34
C THR A 175 -6.34 -2.47 7.31
N PHE A 176 -5.57 -2.28 6.25
CA PHE A 176 -4.21 -2.80 6.06
C PHE A 176 -3.17 -1.66 6.09
N ASP A 177 -3.57 -0.47 6.54
CA ASP A 177 -2.72 0.71 6.48
C ASP A 177 -1.33 0.47 7.06
N TYR A 178 -0.30 0.85 6.28
CA TYR A 178 1.12 0.70 6.65
C TYR A 178 1.58 -0.75 6.90
N ALA A 179 0.78 -1.75 6.53
CA ALA A 179 1.20 -3.15 6.65
C ALA A 179 2.31 -3.51 5.64
N ASN A 180 3.17 -4.42 6.05
CA ASN A 180 4.10 -5.08 5.15
C ASN A 180 3.38 -6.21 4.40
N VAL A 181 3.20 -6.05 3.09
CA VAL A 181 2.53 -7.02 2.21
C VAL A 181 3.51 -7.71 1.25
N THR A 182 4.79 -7.80 1.63
CA THR A 182 5.81 -8.49 0.82
C THR A 182 5.38 -9.93 0.53
N ASP A 183 5.37 -10.33 -0.74
CA ASP A 183 4.96 -11.69 -1.18
C ASP A 183 3.54 -12.11 -0.73
N ALA A 184 2.69 -11.14 -0.40
CA ALA A 184 1.30 -11.42 -0.07
C ALA A 184 0.46 -11.59 -1.34
N SER A 185 -0.53 -12.49 -1.28
CA SER A 185 -1.50 -12.70 -2.36
C SER A 185 -2.89 -12.27 -1.93
N PHE A 186 -3.52 -11.47 -2.78
CA PHE A 186 -4.88 -10.97 -2.67
C PHE A 186 -5.62 -11.18 -4.01
N GLU A 187 -5.33 -12.30 -4.70
CA GLU A 187 -5.92 -12.55 -6.02
C GLU A 187 -7.41 -12.89 -5.90
N ASP A 188 -8.22 -12.26 -6.79
CA ASP A 188 -9.65 -12.44 -6.84
C ASP A 188 -10.38 -12.17 -5.50
N VAL A 189 -9.81 -11.28 -4.66
CA VAL A 189 -10.43 -10.84 -3.40
C VAL A 189 -11.47 -9.76 -3.69
N ASP A 190 -12.59 -9.82 -2.98
CA ASP A 190 -13.63 -8.80 -3.01
C ASP A 190 -13.51 -7.88 -1.79
N PHE A 191 -13.03 -6.64 -2.03
CA PHE A 191 -12.81 -5.66 -0.99
C PHE A 191 -13.90 -4.59 -0.98
N HIS A 192 -14.49 -4.35 0.20
CA HIS A 192 -15.49 -3.32 0.42
C HIS A 192 -15.07 -2.40 1.56
N GLY A 193 -14.93 -1.09 1.32
CA GLY A 193 -14.59 -0.11 2.36
C GLY A 193 -13.21 -0.31 3.00
N VAL A 194 -12.30 -1.04 2.36
CA VAL A 194 -10.98 -1.37 2.90
C VAL A 194 -9.97 -0.28 2.55
N SER A 195 -9.01 -0.02 3.44
CA SER A 195 -7.89 0.88 3.20
C SER A 195 -6.55 0.14 3.17
N PHE A 196 -5.71 0.51 2.18
CA PHE A 196 -4.33 0.05 2.01
C PHE A 196 -3.35 1.22 2.02
N LYS A 197 -3.70 2.35 2.67
CA LYS A 197 -2.85 3.53 2.72
C LYS A 197 -1.46 3.18 3.27
N GLY A 198 -0.40 3.57 2.58
CA GLY A 198 0.98 3.40 3.03
C GLY A 198 1.49 1.97 3.08
N VAL A 199 0.75 0.95 2.58
CA VAL A 199 1.28 -0.41 2.52
C VAL A 199 2.56 -0.48 1.69
N TYR A 200 3.43 -1.41 2.06
CA TYR A 200 4.71 -1.56 1.37
C TYR A 200 5.09 -3.02 1.16
N ALA A 201 5.95 -3.24 0.16
CA ALA A 201 6.60 -4.52 -0.09
C ALA A 201 8.12 -4.34 -0.21
N LYS A 202 8.89 -5.18 0.46
CA LYS A 202 10.36 -5.21 0.34
C LYS A 202 10.75 -5.89 -0.97
N LYS A 203 11.62 -5.24 -1.75
CA LYS A 203 11.96 -5.65 -3.11
C LYS A 203 12.60 -7.06 -3.21
N SER A 204 13.19 -7.55 -2.15
CA SER A 204 14.03 -8.78 -2.16
C SER A 204 13.24 -10.08 -2.03
N ASP A 205 12.01 -10.05 -1.50
CA ASP A 205 11.39 -11.23 -0.92
C ASP A 205 10.06 -11.64 -1.59
N GLY A 206 9.74 -11.06 -2.74
CA GLY A 206 8.51 -11.35 -3.49
C GLY A 206 7.66 -10.10 -3.68
N LEU A 207 6.77 -10.14 -4.67
CA LEU A 207 5.92 -9.02 -5.05
C LEU A 207 4.47 -9.33 -4.69
N PRO A 208 3.74 -8.37 -4.09
CA PRO A 208 2.33 -8.61 -3.79
C PRO A 208 1.49 -8.68 -5.05
N SER A 209 0.46 -9.53 -5.03
CA SER A 209 -0.51 -9.67 -6.10
C SER A 209 -1.91 -9.27 -5.64
N PHE A 210 -2.54 -8.40 -6.42
CA PHE A 210 -3.95 -7.98 -6.32
C PHE A 210 -4.70 -8.32 -7.62
N LYS A 211 -4.20 -9.32 -8.35
CA LYS A 211 -4.76 -9.70 -9.64
C LYS A 211 -6.23 -10.08 -9.52
N GLY A 212 -7.06 -9.56 -10.41
CA GLY A 212 -8.49 -9.88 -10.47
C GLY A 212 -9.35 -9.31 -9.33
N SER A 213 -8.74 -8.65 -8.33
CA SER A 213 -9.46 -8.18 -7.15
C SER A 213 -10.42 -7.04 -7.42
N SER A 214 -11.51 -6.99 -6.66
CA SER A 214 -12.45 -5.89 -6.60
C SER A 214 -12.00 -4.88 -5.56
N LEU A 215 -11.43 -3.76 -6.00
CA LEU A 215 -10.77 -2.75 -5.17
C LEU A 215 -11.36 -1.34 -5.38
N SER A 216 -12.55 -1.23 -5.96
CA SER A 216 -13.14 0.07 -6.25
C SER A 216 -13.25 0.95 -5.00
N ASN A 217 -12.97 2.26 -5.16
CA ASN A 217 -12.96 3.26 -4.08
C ASN A 217 -11.90 3.03 -2.98
N THR A 218 -10.94 2.15 -3.19
CA THR A 218 -9.90 1.82 -2.20
C THR A 218 -8.80 2.89 -2.16
N ASN A 219 -8.29 3.17 -0.95
CA ASN A 219 -7.19 4.09 -0.74
C ASN A 219 -5.84 3.37 -0.74
N PHE A 220 -5.03 3.61 -1.78
CA PHE A 220 -3.64 3.19 -1.93
C PHE A 220 -2.67 4.38 -1.91
N SER A 221 -3.00 5.48 -1.25
CA SER A 221 -2.09 6.64 -1.20
C SER A 221 -0.80 6.29 -0.45
N ILE A 222 0.31 6.92 -0.88
CA ILE A 222 1.65 6.78 -0.27
C ILE A 222 2.19 5.34 -0.16
N VAL A 223 1.71 4.43 -1.04
CA VAL A 223 2.19 3.04 -1.04
C VAL A 223 3.56 2.90 -1.69
N THR A 224 4.32 1.88 -1.25
CA THR A 224 5.56 1.46 -1.90
C THR A 224 5.41 0.03 -2.43
N LEU A 225 4.84 -0.08 -3.64
CA LEU A 225 4.44 -1.33 -4.27
C LEU A 225 5.09 -1.49 -5.66
N LYS A 226 6.44 -1.34 -5.71
CA LYS A 226 7.21 -1.56 -6.93
C LYS A 226 7.00 -2.96 -7.48
N GLY A 227 6.61 -3.06 -8.75
CA GLY A 227 6.41 -4.34 -9.43
C GLY A 227 5.17 -5.11 -9.00
N ALA A 228 4.33 -4.58 -8.13
CA ALA A 228 3.08 -5.24 -7.71
C ALA A 228 2.17 -5.58 -8.89
N ASN A 229 1.40 -6.63 -8.77
CA ASN A 229 0.49 -7.10 -9.81
C ASN A 229 -0.95 -6.68 -9.51
N PHE A 230 -1.47 -5.71 -10.28
CA PHE A 230 -2.87 -5.26 -10.27
C PHE A 230 -3.61 -5.68 -11.56
N SER A 231 -3.10 -6.67 -12.30
CA SER A 231 -3.69 -7.07 -13.58
C SER A 231 -5.13 -7.52 -13.39
N TYR A 232 -6.01 -7.04 -14.27
CA TYR A 232 -7.45 -7.36 -14.27
C TYR A 232 -8.22 -6.94 -13.00
N ALA A 233 -7.61 -6.16 -12.10
CA ALA A 233 -8.29 -5.64 -10.92
C ALA A 233 -9.28 -4.51 -11.28
N ASN A 234 -10.37 -4.42 -10.54
CA ASN A 234 -11.23 -3.25 -10.56
C ASN A 234 -10.68 -2.19 -9.61
N LEU A 235 -10.00 -1.19 -10.15
CA LEU A 235 -9.39 -0.06 -9.46
C LEU A 235 -10.16 1.26 -9.68
N SER A 236 -11.43 1.18 -10.08
CA SER A 236 -12.23 2.37 -10.35
C SER A 236 -12.36 3.23 -9.09
N ASN A 237 -12.18 4.55 -9.26
CA ASN A 237 -12.17 5.54 -8.17
C ASN A 237 -11.08 5.32 -7.08
N CYS A 238 -10.09 4.46 -7.30
CA CYS A 238 -9.00 4.27 -6.37
C CYS A 238 -8.09 5.49 -6.28
N THR A 239 -7.45 5.65 -5.11
CA THR A 239 -6.47 6.70 -4.89
C THR A 239 -5.08 6.10 -4.70
N PHE A 240 -4.12 6.41 -5.61
CA PHE A 240 -2.71 6.04 -5.54
C PHE A 240 -1.79 7.26 -5.40
N ASN A 241 -2.27 8.34 -4.83
CA ASN A 241 -1.51 9.59 -4.77
C ASN A 241 -0.20 9.44 -3.97
N ALA A 242 0.87 10.09 -4.46
CA ALA A 242 2.20 10.08 -3.84
C ALA A 242 2.81 8.67 -3.67
N SER A 243 2.53 7.75 -4.59
CA SER A 243 2.89 6.33 -4.48
C SER A 243 4.07 5.93 -5.38
N GLU A 244 4.80 4.91 -4.97
CA GLU A 244 5.89 4.30 -5.74
C GLU A 244 5.42 2.97 -6.35
N LEU A 245 5.11 3.02 -7.64
CA LEU A 245 4.51 1.94 -8.43
C LEU A 245 5.37 1.53 -9.63
N THR A 246 6.66 1.92 -9.64
CA THR A 246 7.56 1.62 -10.76
C THR A 246 7.54 0.13 -11.10
N GLY A 247 7.24 -0.19 -12.36
CA GLY A 247 7.19 -1.56 -12.87
C GLY A 247 5.96 -2.37 -12.44
N ALA A 248 4.96 -1.75 -11.80
CA ALA A 248 3.71 -2.43 -11.47
C ALA A 248 2.93 -2.82 -12.75
N SER A 249 2.14 -3.88 -12.67
CA SER A 249 1.25 -4.30 -13.76
C SER A 249 -0.18 -3.87 -13.47
N PHE A 250 -0.74 -3.10 -14.40
CA PHE A 250 -2.15 -2.71 -14.47
C PHE A 250 -2.80 -3.31 -15.73
N GLU A 251 -2.22 -4.39 -16.28
CA GLU A 251 -2.74 -5.02 -17.49
C GLU A 251 -4.21 -5.41 -17.35
N GLY A 252 -5.07 -4.89 -18.23
CA GLY A 252 -6.50 -5.17 -18.20
C GLY A 252 -7.25 -4.62 -16.98
N ALA A 253 -6.59 -3.82 -16.14
CA ALA A 253 -7.25 -3.22 -14.96
C ALA A 253 -8.22 -2.10 -15.35
N ASP A 254 -9.28 -1.92 -14.58
CA ASP A 254 -10.16 -0.76 -14.67
C ASP A 254 -9.70 0.36 -13.72
N LEU A 255 -9.12 1.42 -14.27
CA LEU A 255 -8.66 2.61 -13.59
C LEU A 255 -9.60 3.82 -13.81
N THR A 256 -10.85 3.59 -14.18
CA THR A 256 -11.84 4.64 -14.41
C THR A 256 -11.96 5.55 -13.18
N PHE A 257 -11.76 6.87 -13.36
CA PHE A 257 -11.70 7.88 -12.30
C PHE A 257 -10.61 7.67 -11.23
N ALA A 258 -9.62 6.80 -11.46
CA ALA A 258 -8.55 6.60 -10.50
C ALA A 258 -7.62 7.83 -10.39
N GLU A 259 -7.17 8.13 -9.18
CA GLU A 259 -6.29 9.25 -8.86
C GLU A 259 -4.86 8.74 -8.62
N LEU A 260 -3.94 9.02 -9.55
CA LEU A 260 -2.54 8.59 -9.48
C LEU A 260 -1.57 9.78 -9.43
N LYS A 261 -1.96 10.87 -8.74
CA LYS A 261 -1.21 12.13 -8.72
C LYS A 261 0.11 12.00 -7.97
N LYS A 262 1.16 12.72 -8.45
CA LYS A 262 2.48 12.80 -7.80
C LYS A 262 3.13 11.43 -7.57
N SER A 263 2.82 10.42 -8.38
CA SER A 263 3.28 9.04 -8.20
C SER A 263 4.38 8.67 -9.20
N ALA A 264 5.29 7.81 -8.77
CA ALA A 264 6.30 7.23 -9.65
C ALA A 264 5.76 5.92 -10.26
N ILE A 265 5.49 5.94 -11.58
CA ILE A 265 4.82 4.85 -12.29
C ILE A 265 5.64 4.43 -13.52
N ARG A 266 6.95 4.66 -13.49
CA ARG A 266 7.86 4.36 -14.60
C ARG A 266 7.81 2.88 -14.97
N LYS A 267 7.84 2.58 -16.27
CA LYS A 267 7.94 1.21 -16.79
C LYS A 267 6.81 0.27 -16.32
N SER A 268 5.70 0.82 -15.86
CA SER A 268 4.52 0.02 -15.52
C SER A 268 3.80 -0.43 -16.78
N ASN A 269 3.09 -1.56 -16.67
CA ASN A 269 2.33 -2.15 -17.77
C ASN A 269 0.86 -1.73 -17.66
N PHE A 270 0.35 -1.00 -18.68
CA PHE A 270 -1.06 -0.59 -18.79
C PHE A 270 -1.78 -1.22 -19.98
N LYS A 271 -1.23 -2.29 -20.53
CA LYS A 271 -1.80 -2.93 -21.71
C LYS A 271 -3.26 -3.33 -21.46
N ASN A 272 -4.16 -2.87 -22.34
CA ASN A 272 -5.60 -3.09 -22.28
C ASN A 272 -6.28 -2.53 -20.98
N ALA A 273 -5.63 -1.63 -20.24
CA ALA A 273 -6.24 -0.98 -19.09
C ALA A 273 -7.28 0.06 -19.52
N ILE A 274 -8.35 0.19 -18.75
CA ILE A 274 -9.33 1.26 -18.93
C ILE A 274 -8.88 2.46 -18.08
N MET A 275 -8.60 3.61 -18.71
CA MET A 275 -8.06 4.81 -18.05
C MET A 275 -8.97 6.03 -18.23
N ASP A 276 -10.27 5.79 -18.44
CA ASP A 276 -11.26 6.85 -18.62
C ASP A 276 -11.31 7.74 -17.38
N GLN A 277 -11.15 9.06 -17.56
CA GLN A 277 -11.13 10.06 -16.49
C GLN A 277 -10.01 9.85 -15.42
N ALA A 278 -9.06 8.94 -15.66
CA ALA A 278 -7.92 8.74 -14.75
C ALA A 278 -7.04 9.99 -14.66
N ASN A 279 -6.48 10.25 -13.49
CA ASN A 279 -5.72 11.45 -13.21
C ASN A 279 -4.27 11.16 -12.84
N PHE A 280 -3.35 11.43 -13.76
CA PHE A 280 -1.89 11.24 -13.62
C PHE A 280 -1.15 12.57 -13.32
N THR A 281 -1.85 13.61 -12.86
CA THR A 281 -1.26 14.93 -12.67
C THR A 281 0.03 14.87 -11.84
N HIS A 282 1.12 15.45 -12.38
CA HIS A 282 2.45 15.51 -11.77
C HIS A 282 3.11 14.14 -11.51
N SER A 283 2.64 13.06 -12.10
CA SER A 283 3.25 11.72 -11.96
C SER A 283 4.35 11.48 -12.99
N ASP A 284 5.17 10.48 -12.76
CA ASP A 284 6.23 10.08 -13.68
C ASP A 284 5.88 8.76 -14.37
N LEU A 285 5.51 8.84 -15.64
CA LEU A 285 5.18 7.75 -16.55
C LEU A 285 6.27 7.55 -17.61
N SER A 286 7.51 7.96 -17.31
CA SER A 286 8.60 7.85 -18.27
C SER A 286 8.85 6.40 -18.69
N GLY A 287 8.94 6.18 -20.01
CA GLY A 287 9.18 4.88 -20.62
C GLY A 287 8.00 3.90 -20.52
N VAL A 288 6.80 4.37 -20.23
CA VAL A 288 5.58 3.54 -20.28
C VAL A 288 5.15 3.38 -21.74
N ASN A 289 4.71 2.18 -22.08
CA ASN A 289 4.09 1.87 -23.37
C ASN A 289 2.56 1.93 -23.25
N PHE A 290 1.96 2.82 -24.04
CA PHE A 290 0.51 3.01 -24.20
C PHE A 290 0.06 2.80 -25.65
N ASP A 291 0.79 2.03 -26.45
CA ASP A 291 0.49 1.83 -27.84
C ASP A 291 -0.89 1.19 -28.03
N GLY A 292 -1.72 1.82 -28.86
CA GLY A 292 -3.07 1.36 -29.16
C GLY A 292 -4.09 1.58 -28.04
N GLU A 293 -3.69 2.15 -26.90
CA GLU A 293 -4.62 2.40 -25.77
C GLU A 293 -5.58 3.56 -26.06
N ILE A 294 -6.72 3.58 -25.36
CA ILE A 294 -7.77 4.60 -25.52
C ILE A 294 -7.85 5.42 -24.24
N PHE A 295 -7.82 6.74 -24.41
CA PHE A 295 -7.90 7.69 -23.31
C PHE A 295 -9.11 8.62 -23.50
N ARG A 296 -10.04 8.63 -22.53
CA ARG A 296 -11.20 9.53 -22.52
C ARG A 296 -11.21 10.37 -21.27
N GLY A 297 -11.05 11.70 -21.44
CA GLY A 297 -11.01 12.63 -20.32
C GLY A 297 -9.82 12.46 -19.38
N THR A 298 -8.85 11.67 -19.74
CA THR A 298 -7.65 11.35 -18.93
C THR A 298 -6.79 12.61 -18.75
N ASN A 299 -6.24 12.80 -17.55
CA ASN A 299 -5.46 13.98 -17.20
C ASN A 299 -3.98 13.66 -17.01
N PHE A 300 -3.14 14.10 -17.97
CA PHE A 300 -1.68 14.03 -17.92
C PHE A 300 -1.02 15.38 -17.58
N ARG A 301 -1.74 16.33 -16.97
CA ARG A 301 -1.18 17.64 -16.66
C ARG A 301 0.10 17.53 -15.80
N GLY A 302 1.19 18.18 -16.27
CA GLY A 302 2.47 18.20 -15.56
C GLY A 302 3.16 16.85 -15.46
N THR A 303 2.68 15.82 -16.15
CA THR A 303 3.17 14.44 -16.07
C THR A 303 4.49 14.28 -16.81
N GLY A 304 5.41 13.51 -16.26
CA GLY A 304 6.62 13.05 -16.94
C GLY A 304 6.27 11.92 -17.92
N LEU A 305 6.40 12.20 -19.22
CA LEU A 305 6.12 11.26 -20.32
C LEU A 305 7.37 11.07 -21.19
N ILE A 306 8.57 11.25 -20.61
CA ILE A 306 9.82 11.11 -21.33
C ILE A 306 9.97 9.68 -21.83
N ASP A 307 10.26 9.50 -23.14
CA ASP A 307 10.38 8.19 -23.79
C ASP A 307 9.11 7.30 -23.69
N ALA A 308 7.96 7.84 -23.35
CA ALA A 308 6.68 7.11 -23.39
C ALA A 308 6.26 6.87 -24.84
N SER A 309 5.56 5.76 -25.11
CA SER A 309 5.01 5.46 -26.44
C SER A 309 3.49 5.48 -26.41
N PHE A 310 2.90 6.13 -27.41
CA PHE A 310 1.46 6.27 -27.64
C PHE A 310 1.12 5.97 -29.12
N GLN A 311 1.89 5.09 -29.77
CA GLN A 311 1.65 4.76 -31.18
C GLN A 311 0.23 4.22 -31.37
N ASN A 312 -0.49 4.77 -32.33
CA ASN A 312 -1.86 4.38 -32.67
C ASN A 312 -2.86 4.51 -31.47
N ALA A 313 -2.51 5.24 -30.42
CA ALA A 313 -3.43 5.50 -29.31
C ALA A 313 -4.53 6.50 -29.70
N ILE A 314 -5.67 6.42 -29.01
CA ILE A 314 -6.82 7.29 -29.27
C ILE A 314 -7.03 8.23 -28.07
N PHE A 315 -7.18 9.53 -28.34
CA PHE A 315 -7.33 10.56 -27.31
C PHE A 315 -8.60 11.38 -27.53
N GLU A 316 -9.50 11.35 -26.54
CA GLU A 316 -10.77 12.10 -26.52
C GLU A 316 -10.80 12.97 -25.27
N ASN A 317 -10.76 14.30 -25.41
CA ASN A 317 -10.78 15.28 -24.33
C ASN A 317 -9.66 15.06 -23.28
N VAL A 318 -8.44 14.83 -23.73
CA VAL A 318 -7.27 14.52 -22.87
C VAL A 318 -6.42 15.77 -22.62
N SER A 319 -5.98 15.98 -21.38
CA SER A 319 -5.13 17.10 -21.01
C SER A 319 -3.65 16.71 -20.91
N PHE A 320 -2.79 17.33 -21.74
CA PHE A 320 -1.33 17.24 -21.67
C PHE A 320 -0.66 18.52 -21.16
N LYS A 321 -1.43 19.46 -20.61
CA LYS A 321 -0.93 20.79 -20.25
C LYS A 321 0.27 20.72 -19.31
N GLY A 322 1.44 21.23 -19.77
CA GLY A 322 2.67 21.27 -18.98
C GLY A 322 3.38 19.93 -18.82
N SER A 323 2.99 18.90 -19.58
CA SER A 323 3.65 17.58 -19.54
C SER A 323 5.06 17.62 -20.15
N TYR A 324 5.91 16.72 -19.70
CA TYR A 324 7.28 16.56 -20.17
C TYR A 324 7.36 15.45 -21.23
N VAL A 325 7.06 15.79 -22.49
CA VAL A 325 6.90 14.84 -23.63
C VAL A 325 8.17 14.66 -24.48
N LYS A 326 9.36 14.89 -23.91
CA LYS A 326 10.62 14.72 -24.65
C LYS A 326 10.78 13.29 -25.14
N ARG A 327 10.90 13.08 -26.44
CA ARG A 327 10.99 11.77 -27.11
C ARG A 327 9.76 10.86 -26.89
N ALA A 328 8.65 11.40 -26.46
CA ALA A 328 7.41 10.64 -26.48
C ALA A 328 6.96 10.43 -27.92
N ASN A 329 6.50 9.23 -28.23
CA ASN A 329 6.12 8.82 -29.58
C ASN A 329 4.60 8.82 -29.74
N PHE A 330 4.07 9.66 -30.65
CA PHE A 330 2.64 9.77 -30.95
C PHE A 330 2.33 9.35 -32.40
N ASP A 331 3.21 8.60 -33.07
CA ASP A 331 3.02 8.19 -34.46
C ASP A 331 1.74 7.36 -34.63
N GLY A 332 0.90 7.76 -35.59
CA GLY A 332 -0.40 7.13 -35.84
C GLY A 332 -1.46 7.41 -34.76
N ALA A 333 -1.17 8.19 -33.73
CA ALA A 333 -2.15 8.56 -32.73
C ALA A 333 -3.33 9.38 -33.29
N ILE A 334 -4.54 9.07 -32.84
CA ILE A 334 -5.77 9.78 -33.24
C ILE A 334 -6.18 10.72 -32.09
N MET A 335 -6.33 12.02 -32.37
CA MET A 335 -6.65 13.02 -31.36
C MET A 335 -7.82 13.89 -31.77
N ASP A 336 -8.72 14.20 -30.82
CA ASP A 336 -9.67 15.31 -30.99
C ASP A 336 -8.93 16.67 -30.92
N ALA A 337 -9.61 17.74 -31.34
CA ALA A 337 -9.03 19.08 -31.39
C ALA A 337 -8.56 19.57 -30.00
N ALA A 338 -9.26 19.22 -28.90
CA ALA A 338 -8.93 19.64 -27.55
C ALA A 338 -7.63 18.94 -27.06
N SER A 339 -7.52 17.65 -27.27
CA SER A 339 -6.33 16.84 -26.93
C SER A 339 -5.10 17.30 -27.72
N TYR A 340 -5.27 17.55 -29.02
CA TYR A 340 -4.20 18.03 -29.89
C TYR A 340 -3.67 19.42 -29.47
N GLU A 341 -4.54 20.41 -29.24
CA GLU A 341 -4.12 21.73 -28.80
C GLU A 341 -3.47 21.69 -27.40
N SER A 342 -3.96 20.79 -26.51
CA SER A 342 -3.35 20.56 -25.20
C SER A 342 -1.93 20.02 -25.34
N LEU A 343 -1.69 19.02 -26.21
CA LEU A 343 -0.36 18.46 -26.48
C LEU A 343 0.58 19.47 -27.13
N LYS A 344 0.11 20.19 -28.15
CA LYS A 344 0.84 21.24 -28.89
C LYS A 344 1.35 22.36 -27.98
N SER A 345 0.69 22.61 -26.86
CA SER A 345 1.13 23.61 -25.89
C SER A 345 2.50 23.29 -25.26
N ASN A 346 3.01 22.05 -25.40
CA ASN A 346 4.28 21.58 -24.83
C ASN A 346 5.43 21.76 -25.82
N ARG A 347 6.50 22.49 -25.43
CA ARG A 347 7.60 22.97 -26.31
C ARG A 347 8.39 21.86 -27.04
N LYS A 348 8.28 20.61 -26.65
CA LYS A 348 9.04 19.45 -27.17
C LYS A 348 8.14 18.34 -27.70
N ALA A 349 6.85 18.64 -27.91
CA ALA A 349 5.94 17.68 -28.52
C ALA A 349 6.31 17.49 -30.00
N ASP A 350 6.53 16.23 -30.41
CA ASP A 350 6.52 15.85 -31.80
C ASP A 350 5.08 15.58 -32.21
N LEU A 351 4.59 16.38 -33.16
CA LEU A 351 3.20 16.30 -33.66
C LEU A 351 3.14 15.61 -35.02
N SER A 352 4.29 15.17 -35.55
CA SER A 352 4.34 14.42 -36.80
C SER A 352 3.65 13.06 -36.65
N GLY A 353 2.90 12.66 -37.66
CA GLY A 353 2.18 11.38 -37.62
C GLY A 353 0.88 11.35 -36.81
N ILE A 354 0.47 12.47 -36.14
CA ILE A 354 -0.82 12.55 -35.45
C ILE A 354 -1.95 12.74 -36.46
N ILE A 355 -3.04 12.03 -36.27
CA ILE A 355 -4.28 12.07 -37.06
C ILE A 355 -5.35 12.83 -36.26
N LEU A 356 -5.92 13.91 -36.82
CA LEU A 356 -7.01 14.64 -36.21
C LEU A 356 -8.34 13.95 -36.54
N SER A 357 -9.17 13.74 -35.51
CA SER A 357 -10.53 13.17 -35.63
C SER A 357 -11.59 14.25 -35.65
#